data_7ef7977657f281f8dd769929d47b8121
#
_entry.id   7ef7977657f281f8dd769929d47b8121
#
_cell.length_a   1.000
_cell.length_b   1.000
_cell.length_c   1.000
_cell.angle_alpha   90.00
_cell.angle_beta   90.00
_cell.angle_gamma   90.00
#
_symmetry.space_group_name_H-M   'P 1'
#
loop_
_entity.id
_entity.type
_entity.pdbx_description
1 polymer ?
#
loop_
_entity_poly.entity_id
_entity_poly.type
_entity_poly.pdbx_seq_one_letter_code
_entity_poly.pdbx_strand_id
1 'polypeptide(L)'
;MNLREAKTYIYIDVSNIRHACLWSCGFVLDFIKLYNYLKEKYPNVQEIRYYEGISSSDSKKIEHFRFLSEKVGYKICSLSRKSYIEPPKYEKYRCANCGSLNNIKVLSKNVKLKSNIDVYLTSDLLECVARSKKDPINIIILSCDGDYAEAIKTTLRLSPDSCVTVLATPVTEAKNCLSVRLKQLSRELD
;
A
#
# COMPACT_ATOMS: atom_id res chain seq x y z
N MET A 1 27.97 10.46 -0.60
CA MET A 1 26.92 11.50 -0.58
C MET A 1 26.07 11.28 0.67
N ASN A 2 25.72 12.34 1.40
CA ASN A 2 24.96 12.18 2.64
C ASN A 2 23.49 11.95 2.29
N LEU A 3 22.93 10.77 2.56
CA LEU A 3 21.51 10.46 2.34
C LEU A 3 20.55 11.45 3.01
N ARG A 4 21.03 12.23 3.98
CA ARG A 4 20.25 13.30 4.61
C ARG A 4 19.95 14.47 3.66
N GLU A 5 20.69 14.65 2.58
CA GLU A 5 20.50 15.70 1.57
C GLU A 5 19.70 15.22 0.36
N ALA A 6 19.53 13.90 0.22
CA ALA A 6 18.78 13.33 -0.88
C ALA A 6 17.29 13.72 -0.81
N LYS A 7 16.68 13.93 -1.99
CA LYS A 7 15.24 14.20 -2.10
C LYS A 7 14.43 13.02 -1.60
N THR A 8 13.46 13.27 -0.72
CA THR A 8 12.62 12.24 -0.14
C THR A 8 11.23 12.24 -0.76
N TYR A 9 10.78 11.07 -1.22
CA TYR A 9 9.45 10.84 -1.78
C TYR A 9 8.72 9.78 -0.95
N ILE A 10 7.50 10.08 -0.53
CA ILE A 10 6.73 9.23 0.37
C ILE A 10 5.47 8.73 -0.33
N TYR A 11 5.27 7.41 -0.32
CA TYR A 11 4.16 6.69 -0.96
C TYR A 11 3.33 5.98 0.09
N ILE A 12 2.05 6.31 0.20
CA ILE A 12 1.16 5.73 1.21
C ILE A 12 0.07 4.91 0.53
N ASP A 13 0.11 3.60 0.69
CA ASP A 13 -1.02 2.72 0.40
C ASP A 13 -2.03 2.83 1.54
N VAL A 14 -2.98 3.74 1.37
CA VAL A 14 -3.89 4.17 2.42
C VAL A 14 -4.80 3.05 2.89
N SER A 15 -5.32 2.27 1.96
CA SER A 15 -6.22 1.16 2.31
C SER A 15 -5.50 0.10 3.12
N ASN A 16 -4.29 -0.24 2.73
CA ASN A 16 -3.48 -1.25 3.40
C ASN A 16 -3.04 -0.78 4.79
N ILE A 17 -2.42 0.40 4.90
CA ILE A 17 -1.90 0.88 6.19
C ILE A 17 -3.02 1.20 7.20
N ARG A 18 -4.16 1.74 6.74
CA ARG A 18 -5.34 1.98 7.59
C ARG A 18 -5.88 0.68 8.17
N HIS A 19 -6.02 -0.34 7.34
CA HIS A 19 -6.47 -1.66 7.77
C HIS A 19 -5.47 -2.29 8.74
N ALA A 20 -4.18 -2.21 8.42
CA ALA A 20 -3.13 -2.75 9.27
C ALA A 20 -3.07 -2.08 10.64
N CYS A 21 -3.17 -0.74 10.73
CA CYS A 21 -3.24 -0.01 12.00
C CYS A 21 -4.45 -0.42 12.83
N LEU A 22 -5.63 -0.47 12.22
CA LEU A 22 -6.85 -0.86 12.92
C LEU A 22 -6.77 -2.30 13.42
N TRP A 23 -6.31 -3.21 12.58
CA TRP A 23 -6.28 -4.64 12.89
C TRP A 23 -5.16 -5.01 13.87
N SER A 24 -3.94 -4.49 13.69
CA SER A 24 -2.79 -4.84 14.53
C SER A 24 -2.68 -4.01 15.80
N CYS A 25 -3.04 -2.72 15.73
CA CYS A 25 -2.80 -1.75 16.80
C CYS A 25 -4.09 -1.25 17.45
N GLY A 26 -5.26 -1.54 16.87
CA GLY A 26 -6.57 -1.18 17.41
C GLY A 26 -6.91 0.31 17.32
N PHE A 27 -6.20 1.11 16.50
CA PHE A 27 -6.51 2.53 16.33
C PHE A 27 -6.78 2.91 14.87
N VAL A 28 -7.54 3.99 14.70
CA VAL A 28 -7.77 4.61 13.40
C VAL A 28 -6.66 5.61 13.12
N LEU A 29 -5.98 5.46 11.99
CA LEU A 29 -4.88 6.32 11.60
C LEU A 29 -5.38 7.73 11.24
N ASP A 30 -4.83 8.75 11.91
CA ASP A 30 -5.07 10.15 11.63
C ASP A 30 -4.06 10.63 10.57
N PHE A 31 -4.53 10.90 9.35
CA PHE A 31 -3.67 11.30 8.25
C PHE A 31 -3.14 12.72 8.36
N ILE A 32 -3.76 13.61 9.14
CA ILE A 32 -3.22 14.96 9.38
C ILE A 32 -1.99 14.85 10.28
N LYS A 33 -2.11 14.10 11.39
CA LYS A 33 -0.98 13.85 12.29
C LYS A 33 0.14 13.08 11.59
N LEU A 34 -0.21 12.09 10.75
CA LEU A 34 0.76 11.35 9.97
C LEU A 34 1.54 12.26 9.01
N TYR A 35 0.86 13.16 8.30
CA TYR A 35 1.51 14.11 7.40
C TYR A 35 2.56 14.96 8.14
N ASN A 36 2.16 15.57 9.27
CA ASN A 36 3.05 16.40 10.06
C ASN A 36 4.25 15.60 10.58
N TYR A 37 4.01 14.41 11.11
CA TYR A 37 5.07 13.51 11.56
C TYR A 37 6.06 13.16 10.44
N LEU A 38 5.57 12.83 9.25
CA LEU A 38 6.44 12.49 8.11
C LEU A 38 7.27 13.69 7.65
N LYS A 39 6.70 14.89 7.63
CA LYS A 39 7.40 16.14 7.29
C LYS A 39 8.49 16.49 8.30
N GLU A 40 8.25 16.22 9.59
CA GLU A 40 9.21 16.45 10.68
C GLU A 40 10.31 15.38 10.70
N LYS A 41 9.91 14.11 10.55
CA LYS A 41 10.80 12.94 10.66
C LYS A 41 11.82 12.86 9.53
N TYR A 42 11.41 13.17 8.31
CA TYR A 42 12.24 12.99 7.13
C TYR A 42 12.68 14.32 6.54
N PRO A 43 13.98 14.50 6.28
CA PRO A 43 14.49 15.71 5.66
C PRO A 43 14.14 15.74 4.17
N ASN A 44 14.10 16.95 3.62
CA ASN A 44 13.98 17.21 2.17
C ASN A 44 12.80 16.49 1.47
N VAL A 45 11.65 16.37 2.17
CA VAL A 45 10.44 15.74 1.62
C VAL A 45 9.89 16.60 0.48
N GLN A 46 9.92 16.06 -0.74
CA GLN A 46 9.40 16.69 -1.95
C GLN A 46 7.89 16.49 -2.08
N GLU A 47 7.44 15.24 -1.95
CA GLU A 47 6.03 14.87 -2.08
C GLU A 47 5.65 13.79 -1.07
N ILE A 48 4.44 13.90 -0.52
CA ILE A 48 3.77 12.82 0.20
C ILE A 48 2.54 12.44 -0.61
N ARG A 49 2.57 11.28 -1.24
CA ARG A 49 1.53 10.77 -2.13
C ARG A 49 0.58 9.84 -1.39
N TYR A 50 -0.70 10.11 -1.53
CA TYR A 50 -1.80 9.42 -0.85
C TYR A 50 -2.57 8.58 -1.88
N TYR A 51 -2.37 7.26 -1.87
CA TYR A 51 -2.96 6.33 -2.84
C TYR A 51 -4.20 5.65 -2.27
N GLU A 52 -5.35 5.91 -2.86
CA GLU A 52 -6.59 5.26 -2.43
C GLU A 52 -7.61 5.11 -3.57
N GLY A 53 -8.27 3.94 -3.63
CA GLY A 53 -9.39 3.71 -4.55
C GLY A 53 -10.66 4.45 -4.10
N ILE A 54 -11.38 5.06 -5.06
CA ILE A 54 -12.59 5.82 -4.79
C ILE A 54 -13.76 5.36 -5.67
N SER A 55 -14.99 5.40 -5.13
CA SER A 55 -16.20 5.34 -5.94
C SER A 55 -16.57 6.75 -6.42
N SER A 56 -16.92 6.89 -7.68
CA SER A 56 -17.36 8.18 -8.23
C SER A 56 -18.61 8.76 -7.54
N SER A 57 -19.40 7.91 -6.89
CA SER A 57 -20.58 8.30 -6.12
C SER A 57 -20.29 8.72 -4.67
N ASP A 58 -19.06 8.60 -4.20
CA ASP A 58 -18.70 8.92 -2.81
C ASP A 58 -18.27 10.39 -2.67
N SER A 59 -19.26 11.29 -2.65
CA SER A 59 -19.05 12.74 -2.55
C SER A 59 -18.29 13.14 -1.28
N LYS A 60 -18.56 12.48 -0.14
CA LYS A 60 -17.87 12.76 1.13
C LYS A 60 -16.38 12.46 1.05
N LYS A 61 -16.02 11.38 0.38
CA LYS A 61 -14.63 10.99 0.18
C LYS A 61 -13.91 11.93 -0.80
N ILE A 62 -14.61 12.39 -1.83
CA ILE A 62 -14.09 13.40 -2.78
C ILE A 62 -13.77 14.70 -2.04
N GLU A 63 -14.68 15.17 -1.19
CA GLU A 63 -14.48 16.37 -0.38
C GLU A 63 -13.30 16.20 0.61
N HIS A 64 -13.21 15.05 1.26
CA HIS A 64 -12.08 14.70 2.13
C HIS A 64 -10.75 14.72 1.37
N PHE A 65 -10.68 14.18 0.16
CA PHE A 65 -9.48 14.23 -0.67
C PHE A 65 -9.08 15.66 -1.04
N ARG A 66 -10.09 16.50 -1.36
CA ARG A 66 -9.83 17.93 -1.61
C ARG A 66 -9.24 18.60 -0.37
N PHE A 67 -9.83 18.37 0.80
CA PHE A 67 -9.29 18.87 2.06
C PHE A 67 -7.85 18.42 2.31
N LEU A 68 -7.56 17.12 2.16
CA LEU A 68 -6.21 16.59 2.34
C LEU A 68 -5.20 17.19 1.35
N SER A 69 -5.60 17.47 0.13
CA SER A 69 -4.75 18.09 -0.88
C SER A 69 -4.52 19.58 -0.60
N GLU A 70 -5.60 20.36 -0.41
CA GLU A 70 -5.53 21.81 -0.36
C GLU A 70 -5.11 22.36 1.01
N LYS A 71 -5.48 21.68 2.11
CA LYS A 71 -5.26 22.15 3.48
C LYS A 71 -4.12 21.44 4.20
N VAL A 72 -3.87 20.17 3.86
CA VAL A 72 -2.81 19.39 4.51
C VAL A 72 -1.56 19.32 3.64
N GLY A 73 -1.70 19.16 2.32
CA GLY A 73 -0.60 19.16 1.36
C GLY A 73 -0.26 17.78 0.78
N TYR A 74 -1.14 16.80 0.92
CA TYR A 74 -0.99 15.51 0.24
C TYR A 74 -1.15 15.63 -1.27
N LYS A 75 -0.34 14.92 -2.04
CA LYS A 75 -0.61 14.66 -3.44
C LYS A 75 -1.56 13.46 -3.54
N ILE A 76 -2.82 13.73 -3.87
CA ILE A 76 -3.84 12.68 -3.96
C ILE A 76 -3.68 11.91 -5.27
N CYS A 77 -3.52 10.60 -5.18
CA CYS A 77 -3.42 9.64 -6.27
C CYS A 77 -4.58 8.64 -6.14
N SER A 78 -5.67 8.88 -6.87
CA SER A 78 -6.87 8.06 -6.74
C SER A 78 -7.24 7.36 -8.05
N LEU A 79 -7.78 6.14 -7.94
CA LEU A 79 -8.35 5.38 -9.05
C LEU A 79 -9.78 4.99 -8.74
N SER A 80 -10.63 5.01 -9.79
CA SER A 80 -12.00 4.52 -9.67
C SER A 80 -12.03 3.05 -9.30
N ARG A 81 -12.86 2.70 -8.30
CA ARG A 81 -13.16 1.32 -7.96
C ARG A 81 -14.12 0.74 -8.98
N LYS A 82 -13.79 -0.43 -9.49
CA LYS A 82 -14.65 -1.21 -10.38
C LYS A 82 -15.32 -2.33 -9.58
N SER A 83 -16.61 -2.54 -9.86
CA SER A 83 -17.34 -3.68 -9.33
C SER A 83 -16.94 -4.96 -10.06
N TYR A 84 -16.78 -6.04 -9.34
CA TYR A 84 -16.64 -7.36 -9.91
C TYR A 84 -17.40 -8.39 -9.06
N ILE A 85 -17.89 -9.42 -9.72
CA ILE A 85 -18.52 -10.56 -9.05
C ILE A 85 -17.42 -11.56 -8.72
N GLU A 86 -17.31 -11.97 -7.46
CA GLU A 86 -16.34 -12.99 -7.09
C GLU A 86 -16.60 -14.29 -7.89
N PRO A 87 -15.54 -14.91 -8.40
CA PRO A 87 -15.70 -16.21 -9.05
C PRO A 87 -16.28 -17.24 -8.04
N PRO A 88 -17.05 -18.20 -8.52
CA PRO A 88 -17.61 -19.23 -7.66
C PRO A 88 -16.49 -19.97 -6.94
N LYS A 89 -16.69 -20.22 -5.65
CA LYS A 89 -15.81 -21.07 -4.85
C LYS A 89 -16.32 -22.50 -4.90
N TYR A 90 -15.39 -23.45 -4.85
CA TYR A 90 -15.72 -24.87 -4.74
C TYR A 90 -15.41 -25.30 -3.30
N GLU A 91 -16.45 -25.73 -2.59
CA GLU A 91 -16.31 -26.28 -1.23
C GLU A 91 -16.47 -27.79 -1.25
N LYS A 92 -15.63 -28.49 -0.49
CA LYS A 92 -15.75 -29.93 -0.34
C LYS A 92 -16.86 -30.22 0.65
N TYR A 93 -17.85 -30.98 0.20
CA TYR A 93 -18.96 -31.45 1.01
C TYR A 93 -18.91 -32.98 1.14
N ARG A 94 -19.05 -33.47 2.36
CA ARG A 94 -19.17 -34.90 2.61
C ARG A 94 -20.65 -35.25 2.72
N CYS A 95 -21.12 -36.15 1.84
CA CYS A 95 -22.50 -36.61 1.88
C CYS A 95 -22.82 -37.31 3.21
N ALA A 96 -23.87 -36.86 3.90
CA ALA A 96 -24.28 -37.43 5.20
C ALA A 96 -24.77 -38.91 5.07
N ASN A 97 -25.30 -39.30 3.90
CA ASN A 97 -25.86 -40.65 3.70
C ASN A 97 -24.81 -41.67 3.28
N CYS A 98 -23.90 -41.33 2.38
CA CYS A 98 -22.94 -42.29 1.81
C CYS A 98 -21.47 -41.97 2.09
N GLY A 99 -21.19 -40.85 2.77
CA GLY A 99 -19.82 -40.42 3.12
C GLY A 99 -18.95 -39.98 1.95
N SER A 100 -19.45 -39.97 0.72
CA SER A 100 -18.68 -39.54 -0.45
C SER A 100 -18.35 -38.04 -0.40
N LEU A 101 -17.14 -37.66 -0.86
CA LEU A 101 -16.71 -36.30 -0.99
C LEU A 101 -17.13 -35.74 -2.35
N ASN A 102 -17.91 -34.66 -2.32
CA ASN A 102 -18.38 -33.95 -3.49
C ASN A 102 -17.89 -32.51 -3.46
N ASN A 103 -17.68 -31.89 -4.61
CA ASN A 103 -17.41 -30.48 -4.74
C ASN A 103 -18.71 -29.74 -5.04
N ILE A 104 -19.10 -28.83 -4.16
CA ILE A 104 -20.26 -27.97 -4.37
C ILE A 104 -19.76 -26.61 -4.84
N LYS A 105 -20.34 -26.16 -5.96
CA LYS A 105 -20.11 -24.80 -6.48
C LYS A 105 -20.94 -23.81 -5.68
N VAL A 106 -20.27 -23.02 -4.84
CA VAL A 106 -20.90 -21.93 -4.09
C VAL A 106 -20.81 -20.65 -4.91
N LEU A 107 -21.97 -20.16 -5.39
CA LEU A 107 -22.04 -18.90 -6.11
C LEU A 107 -21.97 -17.75 -5.11
N SER A 108 -20.95 -16.93 -5.20
CA SER A 108 -20.93 -15.67 -4.45
C SER A 108 -21.84 -14.66 -5.15
N LYS A 109 -22.83 -14.13 -4.43
CA LYS A 109 -23.64 -12.99 -4.87
C LYS A 109 -22.99 -11.66 -4.46
N ASN A 110 -21.82 -11.70 -3.83
CA ASN A 110 -21.17 -10.51 -3.31
C ASN A 110 -20.47 -9.76 -4.44
N VAL A 111 -20.93 -8.54 -4.67
CA VAL A 111 -20.24 -7.58 -5.53
C VAL A 111 -19.13 -6.94 -4.68
N LYS A 112 -17.89 -7.13 -5.09
CA LYS A 112 -16.73 -6.45 -4.48
C LYS A 112 -16.30 -5.27 -5.33
N LEU A 113 -15.84 -4.24 -4.66
CA LEU A 113 -15.22 -3.08 -5.30
C LEU A 113 -13.71 -3.19 -5.19
N LYS A 114 -13.01 -3.17 -6.32
CA LYS A 114 -11.55 -3.20 -6.39
C LYS A 114 -11.02 -2.06 -7.25
N SER A 115 -9.88 -1.52 -6.86
CA SER A 115 -9.04 -0.64 -7.70
C SER A 115 -7.63 -1.22 -7.74
N ASN A 116 -6.93 -1.04 -8.85
CA ASN A 116 -5.53 -1.46 -8.98
C ASN A 116 -4.60 -0.33 -8.52
N ILE A 117 -4.81 0.13 -7.29
CA ILE A 117 -4.07 1.25 -6.71
C ILE A 117 -2.60 0.90 -6.49
N ASP A 118 -2.32 -0.36 -6.19
CA ASP A 118 -1.01 -0.99 -6.06
C ASP A 118 -0.17 -0.85 -7.35
N VAL A 119 -0.78 -1.13 -8.49
CA VAL A 119 -0.14 -0.95 -9.80
C VAL A 119 0.15 0.52 -10.07
N TYR A 120 -0.78 1.43 -9.72
CA TYR A 120 -0.57 2.86 -9.89
C TYR A 120 0.59 3.36 -9.01
N LEU A 121 0.60 3.01 -7.73
CA LEU A 121 1.70 3.36 -6.82
C LEU A 121 3.05 2.84 -7.35
N THR A 122 3.10 1.57 -7.78
CA THR A 122 4.30 0.95 -8.35
C THR A 122 4.79 1.70 -9.58
N SER A 123 3.88 2.06 -10.50
CA SER A 123 4.23 2.80 -11.72
C SER A 123 4.83 4.17 -11.40
N ASP A 124 4.19 4.92 -10.50
CA ASP A 124 4.66 6.23 -10.05
C ASP A 124 6.02 6.16 -9.34
N LEU A 125 6.24 5.10 -8.56
CA LEU A 125 7.51 4.87 -7.88
C LEU A 125 8.64 4.64 -8.90
N LEU A 126 8.44 3.75 -9.86
CA LEU A 126 9.43 3.47 -10.90
C LEU A 126 9.67 4.69 -11.82
N GLU A 127 8.64 5.46 -12.12
CA GLU A 127 8.77 6.71 -12.87
C GLU A 127 9.60 7.75 -12.09
N CYS A 128 9.40 7.86 -10.77
CA CYS A 128 10.18 8.75 -9.91
C CYS A 128 11.68 8.40 -9.98
N VAL A 129 12.00 7.10 -9.88
CA VAL A 129 13.37 6.60 -9.99
C VAL A 129 13.97 6.92 -11.37
N ALA A 130 13.21 6.65 -12.43
CA ALA A 130 13.67 6.93 -13.81
C ALA A 130 13.94 8.42 -14.04
N ARG A 131 13.13 9.30 -13.45
CA ARG A 131 13.29 10.77 -13.54
C ARG A 131 14.45 11.30 -12.71
N SER A 132 14.89 10.60 -11.68
CA SER A 132 16.00 11.03 -10.82
C SER A 132 17.34 11.09 -11.55
N LYS A 133 17.45 10.47 -12.74
CA LYS A 133 18.63 10.50 -13.62
C LYS A 133 19.94 10.12 -12.90
N LYS A 134 19.90 9.17 -12.01
CA LYS A 134 21.01 8.70 -11.17
C LYS A 134 21.30 9.56 -9.93
N ASP A 135 20.61 10.68 -9.71
CA ASP A 135 20.68 11.34 -8.41
C ASP A 135 20.03 10.41 -7.38
N PRO A 136 20.73 10.05 -6.30
CA PRO A 136 20.15 9.18 -5.29
C PRO A 136 18.97 9.88 -4.60
N ILE A 137 17.92 9.10 -4.35
CA ILE A 137 16.69 9.57 -3.71
C ILE A 137 16.36 8.67 -2.53
N ASN A 138 15.64 9.24 -1.55
CA ASN A 138 15.03 8.49 -0.47
C ASN A 138 13.57 8.18 -0.83
N ILE A 139 13.22 6.91 -0.78
CA ILE A 139 11.85 6.44 -1.02
C ILE A 139 11.32 5.84 0.27
N ILE A 140 10.16 6.29 0.69
CA ILE A 140 9.48 5.77 1.88
C ILE A 140 8.12 5.23 1.46
N ILE A 141 7.88 3.96 1.72
CA ILE A 141 6.63 3.28 1.37
C ILE A 141 5.92 2.91 2.67
N LEU A 142 4.70 3.41 2.86
CA LEU A 142 3.83 3.01 3.96
C LEU A 142 2.87 1.94 3.48
N SER A 143 3.22 0.69 3.71
CA SER A 143 2.40 -0.48 3.40
C SER A 143 2.94 -1.73 4.09
N CYS A 144 2.07 -2.71 4.33
CA CYS A 144 2.44 -4.05 4.79
C CYS A 144 2.38 -5.08 3.64
N ASP A 145 2.07 -4.65 2.41
CA ASP A 145 1.81 -5.53 1.27
C ASP A 145 3.10 -6.02 0.61
N GLY A 146 3.19 -7.32 0.39
CA GLY A 146 4.33 -7.97 -0.26
C GLY A 146 4.41 -7.76 -1.77
N ASP A 147 3.37 -7.26 -2.39
CA ASP A 147 3.35 -7.06 -3.84
C ASP A 147 4.32 -5.94 -4.26
N TYR A 148 4.72 -5.06 -3.31
CA TYR A 148 5.74 -4.04 -3.57
C TYR A 148 7.19 -4.57 -3.58
N ALA A 149 7.45 -5.81 -3.16
CA ALA A 149 8.82 -6.36 -3.06
C ALA A 149 9.59 -6.27 -4.39
N GLU A 150 8.96 -6.63 -5.51
CA GLU A 150 9.61 -6.60 -6.83
C GLU A 150 9.83 -5.15 -7.33
N ALA A 151 8.93 -4.23 -6.99
CA ALA A 151 9.12 -2.81 -7.28
C ALA A 151 10.32 -2.24 -6.52
N ILE A 152 10.49 -2.62 -5.25
CA ILE A 152 11.64 -2.23 -4.41
C ILE A 152 12.95 -2.77 -5.00
N LYS A 153 13.01 -4.07 -5.32
CA LYS A 153 14.19 -4.68 -5.98
C LYS A 153 14.55 -3.96 -7.28
N THR A 154 13.55 -3.66 -8.10
CA THR A 154 13.76 -2.96 -9.36
C THR A 154 14.26 -1.53 -9.14
N THR A 155 13.71 -0.83 -8.15
CA THR A 155 14.17 0.51 -7.74
C THR A 155 15.65 0.51 -7.38
N LEU A 156 16.08 -0.39 -6.49
CA LEU A 156 17.46 -0.49 -6.05
C LEU A 156 18.41 -0.92 -7.19
N ARG A 157 17.93 -1.74 -8.12
CA ARG A 157 18.71 -2.09 -9.32
C ARG A 157 18.90 -0.90 -10.27
N LEU A 158 17.85 -0.07 -10.44
CA LEU A 158 17.91 1.11 -11.31
C LEU A 158 18.67 2.29 -10.70
N SER A 159 18.66 2.40 -9.38
CA SER A 159 19.34 3.44 -8.61
C SER A 159 19.96 2.84 -7.34
N PRO A 160 21.14 2.19 -7.45
CA PRO A 160 21.76 1.49 -6.33
C PRO A 160 22.13 2.38 -5.13
N ASP A 161 22.37 3.67 -5.39
CA ASP A 161 22.72 4.65 -4.36
C ASP A 161 21.48 5.25 -3.66
N SER A 162 20.28 4.89 -4.08
CA SER A 162 19.02 5.30 -3.46
C SER A 162 18.68 4.43 -2.26
N CYS A 163 17.94 5.00 -1.30
CA CYS A 163 17.46 4.29 -0.12
C CYS A 163 15.96 4.05 -0.23
N VAL A 164 15.51 2.83 0.09
CA VAL A 164 14.09 2.49 0.20
C VAL A 164 13.79 2.02 1.62
N THR A 165 12.90 2.75 2.30
CA THR A 165 12.42 2.41 3.64
C THR A 165 10.94 2.01 3.57
N VAL A 166 10.61 0.84 4.12
CA VAL A 166 9.20 0.41 4.27
C VAL A 166 8.76 0.65 5.71
N LEU A 167 7.73 1.46 5.89
CA LEU A 167 7.07 1.67 7.16
C LEU A 167 5.82 0.80 7.22
N ALA A 168 5.79 -0.10 8.18
CA ALA A 168 4.71 -1.04 8.42
C ALA A 168 4.25 -0.96 9.88
N THR A 169 3.11 -1.56 10.19
CA THR A 169 2.68 -1.71 11.58
C THR A 169 3.59 -2.69 12.32
N PRO A 170 3.79 -2.48 13.63
CA PRO A 170 4.62 -3.38 14.43
C PRO A 170 4.07 -4.81 14.39
N VAL A 171 5.00 -5.77 14.38
CA VAL A 171 4.68 -7.19 14.51
C VAL A 171 4.42 -7.46 15.99
N THR A 172 3.18 -7.86 16.33
CA THR A 172 2.85 -8.40 17.64
C THR A 172 2.81 -9.93 17.57
N GLU A 173 2.95 -10.61 18.69
CA GLU A 173 2.83 -12.08 18.75
C GLU A 173 1.48 -12.58 18.23
N ALA A 174 0.42 -11.80 18.44
CA ALA A 174 -0.94 -12.15 18.03
C ALA A 174 -1.28 -11.76 16.58
N LYS A 175 -0.64 -10.73 16.02
CA LYS A 175 -1.03 -10.16 14.72
C LYS A 175 0.19 -9.63 13.96
N ASN A 176 0.34 -10.11 12.75
CA ASN A 176 1.43 -9.73 11.87
C ASN A 176 0.89 -9.36 10.49
N CYS A 177 0.87 -8.07 10.20
CA CYS A 177 0.43 -7.56 8.89
C CYS A 177 1.57 -7.47 7.87
N LEU A 178 2.83 -7.44 8.32
CA LEU A 178 3.95 -7.33 7.41
C LEU A 178 4.14 -8.60 6.60
N SER A 179 4.09 -8.48 5.30
CA SER A 179 4.26 -9.58 4.36
C SER A 179 5.59 -10.33 4.56
N VAL A 180 5.54 -11.67 4.40
CA VAL A 180 6.73 -12.54 4.42
C VAL A 180 7.74 -12.13 3.34
N ARG A 181 7.27 -11.71 2.14
CA ARG A 181 8.12 -11.24 1.05
C ARG A 181 8.95 -10.01 1.43
N LEU A 182 8.34 -9.03 2.10
CA LEU A 182 9.06 -7.83 2.56
C LEU A 182 10.08 -8.17 3.64
N LYS A 183 9.76 -9.11 4.53
CA LYS A 183 10.72 -9.59 5.54
C LYS A 183 11.90 -10.35 4.94
N GLN A 184 11.65 -11.14 3.90
CA GLN A 184 12.71 -11.84 3.17
C GLN A 184 13.60 -10.84 2.44
N LEU A 185 13.00 -9.86 1.77
CA LEU A 185 13.72 -8.82 1.04
C LEU A 185 14.66 -8.02 1.96
N SER A 186 14.24 -7.64 3.17
CA SER A 186 15.12 -6.92 4.08
C SER A 186 16.34 -7.73 4.48
N ARG A 187 16.21 -9.06 4.62
CA ARG A 187 17.33 -9.97 4.94
C ARG A 187 18.27 -10.22 3.77
N GLU A 188 17.77 -10.08 2.53
CA GLU A 188 18.58 -10.22 1.30
C GLU A 188 19.41 -8.96 1.00
N LEU A 189 19.02 -7.81 1.57
CA LEU A 189 19.62 -6.51 1.32
C LEU A 189 20.56 -6.03 2.45
N ASP A 190 20.51 -6.68 3.63
CA ASP A 190 21.44 -6.49 4.73
C ASP A 190 22.78 -7.24 4.48
#